data_a0b945fe00c5da4913a39732657cce82
#
_entry.id   a0b945fe00c5da4913a39732657cce82
#
_cell.length_a   1.000
_cell.length_b   1.000
_cell.length_c   1.000
_cell.angle_alpha   90.00
_cell.angle_beta   90.00
_cell.angle_gamma   90.00
#
_symmetry.space_group_name_H-M   'P 1'
#
loop_
_entity.id
_entity.type
_entity.pdbx_description
1 polymer ?
#
loop_
_entity_poly.entity_id
_entity_poly.type
_entity_poly.pdbx_seq_one_letter_code
_entity_poly.pdbx_strand_id
1 'polypeptide(L)'
;MSRELTALGMIETKGLVASVEAADAMVKAANVHLVGKVHVGGGIVTVLVRGDVGAVKAATDAGAAAAQRVGEIMSVHVIPRPHNELENILPKLEVEV
;
A
#
# COMPACT_ATOMS: atom_id res chain seq x y z
N MET A 1 12.86 2.26 -11.71
CA MET A 1 12.88 2.75 -10.31
C MET A 1 13.53 1.71 -9.42
N SER A 2 14.47 2.11 -8.61
CA SER A 2 15.10 1.19 -7.65
C SER A 2 14.20 1.07 -6.42
N ARG A 3 13.87 -0.16 -6.04
CA ARG A 3 13.07 -0.42 -4.83
C ARG A 3 13.74 0.10 -3.57
N GLU A 4 15.06 0.03 -3.52
CA GLU A 4 15.85 0.41 -2.36
C GLU A 4 15.70 1.88 -2.01
N LEU A 5 15.32 2.69 -3.00
CA LEU A 5 15.18 4.13 -2.83
C LEU A 5 13.73 4.57 -2.71
N THR A 6 12.77 3.65 -2.71
CA THR A 6 11.34 4.00 -2.70
C THR A 6 10.73 3.83 -1.33
N ALA A 7 9.83 4.75 -0.98
CA ALA A 7 9.03 4.64 0.22
C ALA A 7 8.04 3.48 0.10
N LEU A 8 7.58 2.99 1.23
CA LEU A 8 6.59 1.92 1.32
C LEU A 8 5.35 2.43 2.03
N GLY A 9 4.20 2.27 1.39
CA GLY A 9 2.91 2.61 1.99
C GLY A 9 2.07 1.35 2.18
N MET A 10 1.34 1.30 3.29
CA MET A 10 0.53 0.13 3.63
C MET A 10 -0.80 0.58 4.21
N ILE A 11 -1.87 -0.08 3.76
CA ILE A 11 -3.20 0.08 4.34
C ILE A 11 -3.73 -1.29 4.67
N GLU A 12 -4.08 -1.48 5.92
CA GLU A 12 -4.63 -2.71 6.44
C GLU A 12 -6.12 -2.53 6.71
N THR A 13 -6.94 -3.39 6.12
CA THR A 13 -8.39 -3.29 6.22
C THR A 13 -8.99 -4.60 6.67
N LYS A 14 -10.23 -4.53 7.18
CA LYS A 14 -11.03 -5.71 7.44
C LYS A 14 -11.87 -5.98 6.20
N GLY A 15 -11.58 -7.09 5.53
CA GLY A 15 -12.30 -7.50 4.33
C GLY A 15 -11.66 -7.05 3.02
N LEU A 16 -11.94 -7.82 1.97
CA LEU A 16 -11.36 -7.61 0.65
C LEU A 16 -11.87 -6.33 -0.02
N VAL A 17 -13.15 -6.03 0.15
CA VAL A 17 -13.76 -4.88 -0.55
C VAL A 17 -13.06 -3.58 -0.18
N ALA A 18 -12.85 -3.35 1.12
CA ALA A 18 -12.17 -2.14 1.57
C ALA A 18 -10.72 -2.09 1.08
N SER A 19 -10.03 -3.23 1.02
CA SER A 19 -8.65 -3.27 0.54
C SER A 19 -8.55 -2.95 -0.96
N VAL A 20 -9.48 -3.45 -1.75
CA VAL A 20 -9.51 -3.17 -3.20
C VAL A 20 -9.83 -1.70 -3.45
N GLU A 21 -10.77 -1.14 -2.70
CA GLU A 21 -11.09 0.29 -2.79
C GLU A 21 -9.89 1.15 -2.42
N ALA A 22 -9.18 0.77 -1.36
CA ALA A 22 -7.95 1.46 -0.95
C ALA A 22 -6.89 1.40 -2.07
N ALA A 23 -6.67 0.22 -2.64
CA ALA A 23 -5.68 0.04 -3.69
C ALA A 23 -6.00 0.87 -4.93
N ASP A 24 -7.26 0.86 -5.36
CA ASP A 24 -7.71 1.64 -6.52
C ASP A 24 -7.48 3.14 -6.28
N ALA A 25 -7.92 3.63 -5.13
CA ALA A 25 -7.77 5.05 -4.81
C ALA A 25 -6.30 5.47 -4.71
N MET A 26 -5.44 4.62 -4.18
CA MET A 26 -4.01 4.92 -4.06
C MET A 26 -3.35 5.11 -5.43
N VAL A 27 -3.58 4.19 -6.36
CA VAL A 27 -2.94 4.28 -7.67
C VAL A 27 -3.54 5.36 -8.56
N LYS A 28 -4.77 5.78 -8.28
CA LYS A 28 -5.39 6.91 -8.97
C LYS A 28 -4.92 8.26 -8.44
N ALA A 29 -4.60 8.34 -7.15
CA ALA A 29 -4.29 9.61 -6.49
C ALA A 29 -2.87 10.10 -6.72
N ALA A 30 -1.91 9.20 -6.92
CA ALA A 30 -0.51 9.55 -7.01
C ALA A 30 0.28 8.53 -7.84
N ASN A 31 1.47 8.92 -8.23
CA ASN A 31 2.34 8.03 -9.02
C ASN A 31 3.03 7.02 -8.11
N VAL A 32 2.29 5.97 -7.75
CA VAL A 32 2.78 4.86 -6.95
C VAL A 32 2.57 3.55 -7.68
N HIS A 33 3.34 2.54 -7.29
CA HIS A 33 3.22 1.19 -7.84
C HIS A 33 2.57 0.29 -6.79
N LEU A 34 1.52 -0.41 -7.20
CA LEU A 34 0.88 -1.40 -6.33
C LEU A 34 1.76 -2.64 -6.27
N VAL A 35 2.26 -2.94 -5.09
CA VAL A 35 3.13 -4.09 -4.87
C VAL A 35 2.32 -5.37 -4.79
N GLY A 36 1.17 -5.29 -4.14
CA GLY A 36 0.30 -6.43 -3.98
C GLY A 36 -0.54 -6.33 -2.73
N LYS A 37 -1.15 -7.44 -2.40
CA LYS A 37 -1.93 -7.57 -1.18
C LYS A 37 -1.51 -8.82 -0.42
N VAL A 38 -1.67 -8.79 0.89
CA VAL A 38 -1.39 -9.91 1.77
C VAL A 38 -2.62 -10.18 2.62
N HIS A 39 -3.07 -11.43 2.62
CA HIS A 39 -4.13 -11.88 3.50
C HIS A 39 -3.50 -12.34 4.81
N VAL A 40 -3.82 -11.64 5.89
CA VAL A 40 -3.16 -11.86 7.19
C VAL A 40 -3.89 -12.90 8.04
N GLY A 41 -5.16 -13.17 7.72
CA GLY A 41 -6.04 -14.03 8.52
C GLY A 41 -7.09 -13.20 9.23
N GLY A 42 -8.17 -13.84 9.69
CA GLY A 42 -9.26 -13.16 10.37
C GLY A 42 -10.00 -12.15 9.51
N GLY A 43 -9.90 -12.27 8.18
CA GLY A 43 -10.50 -11.32 7.26
C GLY A 43 -9.69 -10.05 7.04
N ILE A 44 -8.48 -9.97 7.60
CA ILE A 44 -7.61 -8.79 7.46
C ILE A 44 -6.81 -8.90 6.16
N VAL A 45 -6.81 -7.81 5.40
CA VAL A 45 -6.07 -7.71 4.13
C VAL A 45 -5.22 -6.44 4.15
N THR A 46 -3.96 -6.58 3.79
CA THR A 46 -3.04 -5.45 3.69
C THR A 46 -2.69 -5.21 2.23
N VAL A 47 -2.83 -3.97 1.76
CA VAL A 47 -2.36 -3.57 0.43
C VAL A 47 -1.14 -2.68 0.57
N LEU A 48 -0.19 -2.85 -0.36
CA LEU A 48 1.11 -2.21 -0.28
C LEU A 48 1.42 -1.47 -1.58
N VAL A 49 1.98 -0.27 -1.45
CA VAL A 49 2.43 0.54 -2.60
C VAL A 49 3.86 1.03 -2.37
N ARG A 50 4.54 1.30 -3.48
CA ARG A 50 5.90 1.86 -3.50
C ARG A 50 5.93 3.11 -4.37
N GLY A 51 6.82 4.02 -4.04
CA GLY A 51 7.02 5.24 -4.82
C GLY A 51 7.80 6.27 -4.03
N ASP A 52 7.89 7.48 -4.56
CA ASP A 52 8.50 8.60 -3.82
C ASP A 52 7.68 8.88 -2.57
N VAL A 53 8.34 9.34 -1.50
CA VAL A 53 7.70 9.51 -0.20
C VAL A 53 6.47 10.44 -0.25
N GLY A 54 6.55 11.53 -1.01
CA GLY A 54 5.41 12.43 -1.15
C GLY A 54 4.23 11.79 -1.86
N ALA A 55 4.51 11.01 -2.91
CA ALA A 55 3.48 10.26 -3.64
C ALA A 55 2.85 9.18 -2.76
N VAL A 56 3.67 8.45 -1.99
CA VAL A 56 3.17 7.40 -1.10
C VAL A 56 2.28 8.00 0.00
N LYS A 57 2.67 9.13 0.58
CA LYS A 57 1.83 9.81 1.59
C LYS A 57 0.49 10.24 1.01
N ALA A 58 0.51 10.87 -0.17
CA ALA A 58 -0.72 11.28 -0.83
C ALA A 58 -1.61 10.07 -1.18
N ALA A 59 -0.99 8.99 -1.66
CA ALA A 59 -1.71 7.78 -2.00
C ALA A 59 -2.36 7.15 -0.77
N THR A 60 -1.63 7.01 0.34
CA THR A 60 -2.20 6.39 1.55
C THR A 60 -3.32 7.24 2.15
N ASP A 61 -3.22 8.56 2.10
CA ASP A 61 -4.29 9.44 2.56
C ASP A 61 -5.57 9.22 1.73
N ALA A 62 -5.42 9.19 0.41
CA ALA A 62 -6.57 8.97 -0.49
C ALA A 62 -7.16 7.58 -0.34
N GLY A 63 -6.29 6.57 -0.22
CA GLY A 63 -6.72 5.19 -0.04
C GLY A 63 -7.47 4.96 1.25
N ALA A 64 -6.98 5.54 2.34
CA ALA A 64 -7.64 5.45 3.63
C ALA A 64 -9.02 6.10 3.59
N ALA A 65 -9.12 7.29 3.02
CA ALA A 65 -10.41 8.00 2.91
C ALA A 65 -11.42 7.20 2.09
N ALA A 66 -10.99 6.61 0.98
CA ALA A 66 -11.86 5.82 0.12
C ALA A 66 -12.31 4.52 0.81
N ALA A 67 -11.38 3.80 1.42
CA ALA A 67 -11.69 2.53 2.08
C ALA A 67 -12.63 2.69 3.26
N GLN A 68 -12.50 3.80 3.99
CA GLN A 68 -13.32 4.09 5.16
C GLN A 68 -14.80 4.22 4.81
N ARG A 69 -15.12 4.59 3.58
CA ARG A 69 -16.50 4.71 3.12
C ARG A 69 -17.18 3.37 2.88
N VAL A 70 -16.41 2.30 2.69
CA VAL A 70 -16.97 0.99 2.33
C VAL A 70 -16.60 -0.12 3.30
N GLY A 71 -15.76 0.17 4.29
CA GLY A 71 -15.36 -0.84 5.27
C GLY A 71 -14.55 -0.26 6.40
N GLU A 72 -13.87 -1.12 7.13
CA GLU A 72 -13.12 -0.76 8.32
C GLU A 72 -11.62 -0.75 8.04
N ILE A 73 -10.95 0.34 8.41
CA ILE A 73 -9.50 0.44 8.35
C ILE A 73 -8.93 0.01 9.70
N MET A 74 -7.97 -0.91 9.66
CA MET A 74 -7.27 -1.39 10.85
C MET A 74 -6.03 -0.55 11.13
N SER A 75 -5.24 -0.24 10.09
CA SER A 75 -4.06 0.60 10.23
C SER A 75 -3.61 1.16 8.89
N VAL A 76 -2.90 2.29 8.96
CA VAL A 76 -2.28 2.95 7.80
C VAL A 76 -0.87 3.32 8.22
N HIS A 77 0.12 3.01 7.39
CA HIS A 77 1.49 3.35 7.72
C HIS A 77 2.33 3.63 6.48
N VAL A 78 3.28 4.55 6.65
CA VAL A 78 4.26 4.86 5.61
C VAL A 78 5.64 4.71 6.22
N ILE A 79 6.50 3.95 5.54
CA ILE A 79 7.92 3.88 5.87
C ILE A 79 8.66 4.66 4.79
N PRO A 80 9.15 5.88 5.10
CA PRO A 80 9.75 6.74 4.07
C PRO A 80 11.02 6.16 3.46
N ARG A 81 11.79 5.43 4.24
CA ARG A 81 13.07 4.89 3.79
C ARG A 81 13.26 3.48 4.36
N PRO A 82 12.60 2.47 3.75
CA PRO A 82 12.73 1.10 4.24
C PRO A 82 14.17 0.60 4.16
N HIS A 83 14.59 -0.16 5.15
CA HIS A 83 15.88 -0.82 5.11
C HIS A 83 15.91 -1.85 3.98
N ASN A 84 17.07 -2.03 3.34
CA ASN A 84 17.21 -2.96 2.22
C ASN A 84 16.76 -4.39 2.57
N GLU A 85 17.00 -4.83 3.80
CA GLU A 85 16.63 -6.19 4.21
C GLU A 85 15.12 -6.41 4.26
N LEU A 86 14.31 -5.35 4.33
CA LEU A 86 12.85 -5.50 4.29
C LEU A 86 12.37 -6.13 2.99
N GLU A 87 13.12 -5.98 1.90
CA GLU A 87 12.77 -6.58 0.62
C GLU A 87 12.67 -8.11 0.71
N ASN A 88 13.32 -8.72 1.70
CA ASN A 88 13.30 -10.17 1.88
C ASN A 88 11.95 -10.68 2.37
N ILE A 89 11.15 -9.83 3.02
CA ILE A 89 9.86 -10.24 3.60
C ILE A 89 8.66 -9.58 2.92
N LEU A 90 8.89 -8.65 2.00
CA LEU A 90 7.81 -7.96 1.30
C LEU A 90 7.41 -8.70 0.03
N PRO A 91 6.16 -8.56 -0.41
CA PRO A 91 5.78 -9.00 -1.73
C PRO A 91 6.67 -8.34 -2.77
N LYS A 92 7.12 -9.10 -3.75
CA LYS A 92 8.00 -8.56 -4.77
C LYS A 92 7.23 -7.68 -5.74
N LEU A 93 7.78 -6.51 -6.00
CA LEU A 93 7.25 -5.64 -7.03
C LEU A 93 7.67 -6.19 -8.38
N GLU A 94 6.70 -6.64 -9.15
CA GLU A 94 6.93 -7.04 -10.52
C GLU A 94 6.58 -5.86 -11.41
N VAL A 95 7.61 -5.17 -11.85
CA VAL A 95 7.45 -4.07 -12.80
C VAL A 95 8.03 -4.52 -14.12
N GLU A 96 7.18 -4.63 -15.11
CA GLU A 96 7.64 -4.82 -16.47
C GLU A 96 8.00 -3.45 -17.04
N VAL A 97 9.22 -3.38 -17.48
CA VAL A 97 9.74 -2.14 -18.05
C VAL A 97 9.72 -2.21 -19.55
#